data_6b7126721a99a9daaa32f312eeb64684
#
_entry.id   6b7126721a99a9daaa32f312eeb64684
#
_cell.length_a   1.000
_cell.length_b   1.000
_cell.length_c   1.000
_cell.angle_alpha   90.00
_cell.angle_beta   90.00
_cell.angle_gamma   90.00
#
_symmetry.space_group_name_H-M   'P 1'
#
loop_
_entity.id
_entity.type
_entity.pdbx_description
1 polymer ?
#
loop_
_entity_poly.entity_id
_entity_poly.type
_entity_poly.pdbx_seq_one_letter_code
_entity_poly.pdbx_strand_id
1 'polypeptide(L)'
;VPVIKDTDKLSVESIDMSVGNLAEKARSKKLRNSDLEGSTFTVSSLGKLGGVGFTPIINPPEVAILAVSNFQKKLTLDKGSVSEKSFLPLSLSYDHRVINGADAGRFMVYLKHILEA
;
A
#
# COMPACT_ATOMS: atom_id res chain seq x y z
N VAL A 1 -11.07 3.59 -8.55
CA VAL A 1 -10.34 3.77 -7.28
C VAL A 1 -10.24 5.25 -6.98
N PRO A 2 -10.69 5.71 -5.80
CA PRO A 2 -10.56 7.11 -5.40
C PRO A 2 -9.09 7.53 -5.26
N VAL A 3 -8.82 8.80 -5.53
CA VAL A 3 -7.45 9.33 -5.61
C VAL A 3 -7.25 10.45 -4.58
N ILE A 4 -6.17 10.34 -3.82
CA ILE A 4 -5.68 11.41 -2.94
C ILE A 4 -4.55 12.10 -3.70
N LYS A 5 -4.70 13.41 -3.95
CA LYS A 5 -3.77 14.17 -4.77
C LYS A 5 -2.66 14.79 -3.92
N ASP A 6 -1.47 14.94 -4.50
CA ASP A 6 -0.34 15.63 -3.88
C ASP A 6 0.04 15.08 -2.50
N THR A 7 0.06 13.76 -2.34
CA THR A 7 0.33 13.10 -1.06
C THR A 7 1.70 13.43 -0.49
N ASP A 8 2.66 13.80 -1.32
CA ASP A 8 3.98 14.28 -0.92
C ASP A 8 3.94 15.57 -0.09
N LYS A 9 2.85 16.34 -0.21
CA LYS A 9 2.62 17.60 0.52
C LYS A 9 1.72 17.43 1.75
N LEU A 10 1.24 16.21 2.00
CA LEU A 10 0.28 15.94 3.09
C LEU A 10 0.95 15.22 4.26
N SER A 11 0.45 15.50 5.46
CA SER A 11 0.81 14.71 6.63
C SER A 11 0.11 13.35 6.61
N VAL A 12 0.61 12.41 7.42
CA VAL A 12 -0.02 11.09 7.58
C VAL A 12 -1.46 11.25 8.07
N GLU A 13 -1.71 12.15 9.01
CA GLU A 13 -3.05 12.42 9.54
C GLU A 13 -3.99 12.95 8.46
N SER A 14 -3.50 13.85 7.60
CA SER A 14 -4.29 14.39 6.48
C SER A 14 -4.64 13.30 5.46
N ILE A 15 -3.70 12.41 5.18
CA ILE A 15 -3.93 11.27 4.29
C ILE A 15 -4.98 10.33 4.89
N ASP A 16 -4.88 10.01 6.17
CA ASP A 16 -5.84 9.16 6.87
C ASP A 16 -7.25 9.75 6.83
N MET A 17 -7.39 11.04 7.10
CA MET A 17 -8.67 11.74 6.98
C MET A 17 -9.22 11.69 5.55
N SER A 18 -8.38 11.86 4.54
CA SER A 18 -8.77 11.79 3.14
C SER A 18 -9.27 10.39 2.76
N VAL A 19 -8.61 9.36 3.25
CA VAL A 19 -9.04 7.95 3.05
C VAL A 19 -10.45 7.76 3.62
N GLY A 20 -10.71 8.21 4.84
CA GLY A 20 -12.01 8.12 5.49
C GLY A 20 -13.10 8.85 4.72
N ASN A 21 -12.82 10.08 4.28
CA ASN A 21 -13.76 10.90 3.51
C ASN A 21 -14.10 10.28 2.16
N LEU A 22 -13.10 9.78 1.43
CA LEU A 22 -13.33 9.13 0.15
C LEU A 22 -14.08 7.80 0.31
N ALA A 23 -13.79 7.04 1.36
CA ALA A 23 -14.52 5.81 1.67
C ALA A 23 -16.01 6.10 1.94
N GLU A 24 -16.31 7.16 2.69
CA GLU A 24 -17.69 7.58 2.95
C GLU A 24 -18.41 8.02 1.66
N LYS A 25 -17.74 8.82 0.83
CA LYS A 25 -18.29 9.20 -0.48
C LYS A 25 -18.54 7.98 -1.37
N ALA A 26 -17.66 6.99 -1.34
CA ALA A 26 -17.85 5.76 -2.11
C ALA A 26 -19.08 4.97 -1.63
N ARG A 27 -19.24 4.80 -0.33
CA ARG A 27 -20.40 4.11 0.25
C ARG A 27 -21.71 4.82 -0.05
N SER A 28 -21.73 6.15 0.00
CA SER A 28 -22.93 6.97 -0.27
C SER A 28 -23.12 7.28 -1.76
N LYS A 29 -22.29 6.73 -2.64
CA LYS A 29 -22.34 6.93 -4.10
C LYS A 29 -22.23 8.41 -4.51
N LYS A 30 -21.41 9.17 -3.79
CA LYS A 30 -21.20 10.62 -4.02
C LYS A 30 -19.83 10.93 -4.62
N LEU A 31 -19.08 9.92 -5.10
CA LEU A 31 -17.80 10.16 -5.78
C LEU A 31 -18.04 10.90 -7.09
N ARG A 32 -17.20 11.93 -7.32
CA ARG A 32 -17.18 12.69 -8.57
C ARG A 32 -16.07 12.16 -9.46
N ASN A 33 -16.12 12.48 -10.74
CA ASN A 33 -15.04 12.11 -11.68
C ASN A 33 -13.70 12.67 -11.22
N SER A 34 -13.66 13.88 -10.67
CA SER A 34 -12.44 14.49 -10.13
C SER A 34 -11.83 13.70 -8.96
N ASP A 35 -12.63 12.92 -8.25
CA ASP A 35 -12.14 12.05 -7.16
C ASP A 35 -11.48 10.76 -7.68
N LEU A 36 -11.61 10.47 -8.97
CA LEU A 36 -11.15 9.23 -9.61
C LEU A 36 -10.00 9.45 -10.60
N GLU A 37 -9.54 10.67 -10.79
CA GLU A 37 -8.57 11.06 -11.81
C GLU A 37 -7.22 11.45 -11.20
N GLY A 38 -6.17 11.30 -12.00
CA GLY A 38 -4.83 11.81 -11.67
C GLY A 38 -3.98 10.88 -10.81
N SER A 39 -4.37 9.62 -10.69
CA SER A 39 -3.60 8.63 -9.95
C SER A 39 -2.29 8.28 -10.67
N THR A 40 -1.21 8.15 -9.90
CA THR A 40 0.10 7.69 -10.40
C THR A 40 0.52 6.37 -9.78
N PHE A 41 -0.04 6.01 -8.64
CA PHE A 41 0.29 4.81 -7.90
C PHE A 41 -0.91 4.37 -7.07
N THR A 42 -1.13 3.06 -6.95
CA THR A 42 -2.24 2.51 -6.17
C THR A 42 -1.72 1.69 -4.99
N VAL A 43 -2.37 1.86 -3.85
CA VAL A 43 -2.22 0.98 -2.69
C VAL A 43 -3.51 0.21 -2.52
N SER A 44 -3.43 -1.13 -2.49
CA SER A 44 -4.58 -2.01 -2.35
C SER A 44 -4.52 -2.76 -1.03
N SER A 45 -5.63 -2.80 -0.32
CA SER A 45 -5.75 -3.56 0.93
C SER A 45 -7.08 -4.30 0.96
N LEU A 46 -7.04 -5.58 1.31
CA LEU A 46 -8.26 -6.37 1.52
C LEU A 46 -8.80 -6.24 2.94
N GLY A 47 -8.14 -5.45 3.79
CA GLY A 47 -8.54 -5.28 5.19
C GLY A 47 -8.65 -6.62 5.90
N LYS A 48 -9.70 -6.79 6.69
CA LYS A 48 -9.91 -8.03 7.46
C LYS A 48 -10.15 -9.27 6.60
N LEU A 49 -10.45 -9.11 5.32
CA LEU A 49 -10.64 -10.21 4.37
C LEU A 49 -9.32 -10.71 3.78
N GLY A 50 -8.25 -9.96 3.95
CA GLY A 50 -6.93 -10.35 3.44
C GLY A 50 -6.36 -11.53 4.21
N GLY A 51 -5.72 -12.46 3.48
CA GLY A 51 -4.94 -13.55 4.06
C GLY A 51 -3.52 -13.11 4.38
N VAL A 52 -2.57 -14.02 4.20
CA VAL A 52 -1.14 -13.77 4.41
C VAL A 52 -0.49 -12.93 3.30
N GLY A 53 -1.18 -12.74 2.19
CA GLY A 53 -0.71 -11.95 1.06
C GLY A 53 -1.63 -12.13 -0.14
N PHE A 54 -1.48 -11.26 -1.13
CA PHE A 54 -2.16 -11.36 -2.41
C PHE A 54 -1.36 -10.63 -3.49
N THR A 55 -1.64 -10.95 -4.74
CA THR A 55 -1.00 -10.31 -5.89
C THR A 55 -1.98 -9.30 -6.48
N PRO A 56 -1.71 -7.98 -6.37
CA PRO A 56 -2.59 -6.96 -6.92
C PRO A 56 -2.41 -6.86 -8.44
N ILE A 57 -3.44 -6.36 -9.12
CA ILE A 57 -3.42 -6.11 -10.55
C ILE A 57 -3.22 -4.61 -10.79
N ILE A 58 -2.27 -4.27 -11.65
CA ILE A 58 -1.93 -2.89 -11.97
C ILE A 58 -3.12 -2.21 -12.68
N ASN A 59 -3.41 -0.97 -12.26
CA ASN A 59 -4.42 -0.12 -12.91
C ASN A 59 -3.78 0.72 -14.01
N PRO A 60 -3.96 0.39 -15.29
CA PRO A 60 -3.42 1.22 -16.36
C PRO A 60 -3.97 2.66 -16.30
N PRO A 61 -3.19 3.68 -16.61
CA PRO A 61 -1.80 3.68 -17.12
C PRO A 61 -0.70 3.63 -16.06
N GLU A 62 -1.02 3.36 -14.81
CA GLU A 62 -0.01 3.19 -13.76
C GLU A 62 0.88 1.99 -14.07
N VAL A 63 2.08 1.99 -13.50
CA VAL A 63 3.07 0.94 -13.76
C VAL A 63 3.39 0.10 -12.52
N ALA A 64 2.77 0.39 -11.40
CA ALA A 64 2.97 -0.38 -10.17
C ALA A 64 1.78 -0.23 -9.22
N ILE A 65 1.62 -1.22 -8.35
CA ILE A 65 0.61 -1.25 -7.30
C ILE A 65 1.19 -2.00 -6.09
N LEU A 66 0.93 -1.48 -4.90
CA LEU A 66 1.35 -2.09 -3.65
C LEU A 66 0.15 -2.75 -2.96
N ALA A 67 0.28 -4.04 -2.65
CA ALA A 67 -0.69 -4.76 -1.83
C ALA A 67 -0.24 -4.77 -0.37
N VAL A 68 -1.16 -4.47 0.52
CA VAL A 68 -0.95 -4.49 1.96
C VAL A 68 -1.92 -5.50 2.57
N SER A 69 -1.38 -6.51 3.27
CA SER A 69 -2.16 -7.55 3.93
C SER A 69 -2.24 -7.31 5.43
N ASN A 70 -2.97 -8.15 6.14
CA ASN A 70 -3.13 -8.01 7.58
C ASN A 70 -1.83 -8.29 8.34
N PHE A 71 -1.64 -7.61 9.45
CA PHE A 71 -0.55 -7.92 10.37
C PHE A 71 -0.60 -9.37 10.81
N GLN A 72 0.56 -9.98 10.87
CA GLN A 72 0.75 -11.34 11.36
C GLN A 72 1.76 -11.35 12.50
N LYS A 73 1.45 -12.05 13.56
CA LYS A 73 2.39 -12.28 14.64
C LYS A 73 3.24 -13.50 14.34
N LYS A 74 4.56 -13.32 14.42
CA LYS A 74 5.54 -14.39 14.19
C LYS A 74 6.56 -14.45 15.31
N LEU A 75 6.93 -15.66 15.70
CA LEU A 75 8.04 -15.88 16.60
C LEU A 75 9.35 -15.75 15.82
N THR A 76 10.26 -14.93 16.32
CA THR A 76 11.58 -14.73 15.71
C THR A 76 12.66 -15.02 16.75
N LEU A 77 13.78 -15.56 16.25
CA LEU A 77 14.97 -15.77 17.07
C LEU A 77 15.88 -14.55 16.91
N ASP A 78 16.13 -13.83 18.00
CA ASP A 78 16.99 -12.67 18.03
C ASP A 78 18.04 -12.85 19.12
N LYS A 79 19.32 -12.93 18.73
CA LYS A 79 20.46 -13.11 19.63
C LYS A 79 20.29 -14.26 20.64
N GLY A 80 19.75 -15.37 20.18
CA GLY A 80 19.51 -16.55 21.00
C GLY A 80 18.21 -16.52 21.83
N SER A 81 17.44 -15.44 21.76
CA SER A 81 16.15 -15.28 22.44
C SER A 81 15.00 -15.31 21.45
N VAL A 82 13.89 -15.94 21.85
CA VAL A 82 12.65 -15.95 21.07
C VAL A 82 11.82 -14.73 21.43
N SER A 83 11.39 -13.97 20.44
CA SER A 83 10.49 -12.84 20.64
C SER A 83 9.36 -12.88 19.60
N GLU A 84 8.20 -12.33 19.98
CA GLU A 84 7.06 -12.17 19.07
C GLU A 84 7.16 -10.82 18.38
N LYS A 85 7.07 -10.83 17.06
CA LYS A 85 7.07 -9.61 16.23
C LYS A 85 5.86 -9.56 15.33
N SER A 86 5.38 -8.35 15.08
CA SER A 86 4.31 -8.10 14.13
C SER A 86 4.90 -7.86 12.75
N PHE A 87 4.44 -8.62 11.76
CA PHE A 87 4.85 -8.48 10.36
C PHE A 87 3.68 -7.95 9.53
N LEU A 88 3.97 -6.99 8.69
CA LEU A 88 3.03 -6.47 7.70
C LEU A 88 3.45 -7.00 6.31
N PRO A 89 2.74 -7.98 5.75
CA PRO A 89 3.07 -8.48 4.43
C PRO A 89 2.77 -7.43 3.36
N LEU A 90 3.75 -7.18 2.50
CA LEU A 90 3.65 -6.26 1.37
C LEU A 90 3.99 -7.00 0.09
N SER A 91 3.24 -6.71 -0.97
CA SER A 91 3.49 -7.27 -2.30
C SER A 91 3.44 -6.14 -3.33
N LEU A 92 4.44 -6.06 -4.19
CA LEU A 92 4.51 -5.07 -5.26
C LEU A 92 4.34 -5.78 -6.60
N SER A 93 3.32 -5.38 -7.37
CA SER A 93 3.23 -5.71 -8.78
C SER A 93 3.72 -4.52 -9.59
N TYR A 94 4.51 -4.77 -10.62
CA TYR A 94 5.05 -3.70 -11.45
C TYR A 94 5.18 -4.14 -12.91
N ASP A 95 5.10 -3.17 -13.79
CA ASP A 95 5.26 -3.37 -15.23
C ASP A 95 6.77 -3.48 -15.54
N HIS A 96 7.21 -4.71 -15.81
CA HIS A 96 8.63 -4.99 -16.05
C HIS A 96 9.16 -4.41 -17.36
N ARG A 97 8.29 -3.87 -18.20
CA ARG A 97 8.70 -3.11 -19.39
C ARG A 97 9.23 -1.71 -19.04
N VAL A 98 8.82 -1.18 -17.86
CA VAL A 98 9.13 0.18 -17.40
C VAL A 98 10.07 0.13 -16.19
N ILE A 99 9.87 -0.83 -15.29
CA ILE A 99 10.61 -0.96 -14.03
C ILE A 99 11.41 -2.26 -14.07
N ASN A 100 12.71 -2.17 -13.80
CA ASN A 100 13.54 -3.37 -13.65
C ASN A 100 13.47 -3.92 -12.22
N GLY A 101 13.90 -5.18 -12.06
CA GLY A 101 13.84 -5.85 -10.76
C GLY A 101 14.71 -5.20 -9.69
N ALA A 102 15.84 -4.60 -10.06
CA ALA A 102 16.73 -3.92 -9.12
C ALA A 102 16.05 -2.66 -8.55
N ASP A 103 15.38 -1.88 -9.37
CA ASP A 103 14.64 -0.69 -8.93
C ASP A 103 13.45 -1.08 -8.04
N ALA A 104 12.71 -2.10 -8.42
CA ALA A 104 11.62 -2.63 -7.59
C ALA A 104 12.14 -3.11 -6.23
N GLY A 105 13.27 -3.83 -6.22
CA GLY A 105 13.90 -4.30 -4.99
C GLY A 105 14.35 -3.15 -4.09
N ARG A 106 15.00 -2.13 -4.65
CA ARG A 106 15.42 -0.93 -3.90
C ARG A 106 14.23 -0.20 -3.29
N PHE A 107 13.13 -0.08 -4.04
CA PHE A 107 11.90 0.52 -3.54
C PHE A 107 11.37 -0.25 -2.32
N MET A 108 11.29 -1.56 -2.40
CA MET A 108 10.79 -2.39 -1.30
C MET A 108 11.69 -2.34 -0.07
N VAL A 109 13.00 -2.34 -0.24
CA VAL A 109 13.97 -2.20 0.86
C VAL A 109 13.83 -0.84 1.54
N TYR A 110 13.71 0.22 0.76
CA TYR A 110 13.52 1.57 1.29
C TYR A 110 12.20 1.70 2.06
N LEU A 111 11.12 1.16 1.51
CA LEU A 111 9.81 1.15 2.17
C LEU A 111 9.86 0.40 3.50
N LYS A 112 10.49 -0.78 3.52
CA LYS A 112 10.72 -1.55 4.75
C LYS A 112 11.45 -0.72 5.79
N HIS A 113 12.54 -0.06 5.39
CA HIS A 113 13.34 0.77 6.28
C HIS A 113 12.53 1.91 6.92
N ILE A 114 11.69 2.59 6.14
CA ILE A 114 10.82 3.65 6.65
C ILE A 114 9.81 3.09 7.66
N LEU A 115 9.20 1.94 7.36
CA LEU A 115 8.17 1.35 8.22
C LEU A 115 8.73 0.77 9.53
N GLU A 116 9.99 0.42 9.55
CA GLU A 116 10.67 -0.10 10.74
C GLU A 116 11.33 0.99 11.60
N ALA A 117 11.32 2.21 11.14
CA ALA A 117 11.94 3.35 11.84
C ALA A 117 11.20 3.75 13.12
#